data_6aa1ad41ec82b1f3c309091faa5ac7f0
#
_entry.id   6aa1ad41ec82b1f3c309091faa5ac7f0
#
_cell.length_a   1.000
_cell.length_b   1.000
_cell.length_c   1.000
_cell.angle_alpha   90.00
_cell.angle_beta   90.00
_cell.angle_gamma   90.00
#
_symmetry.space_group_name_H-M   'P 1'
#
loop_
_entity.id
_entity.type
_entity.pdbx_description
1 polymer ?
#
loop_
_entity_poly.entity_id
_entity_poly.type
_entity_poly.pdbx_seq_one_letter_code
_entity_poly.pdbx_strand_id
1 'polypeptide(L)'
;MDLNHQKILIVGLGISGIAAARFAKKKGASVTVTDMADEKELGAYASMVHKLGVNMELGNHNIETFVRADLIVVSPGVPLTILPIKRAMAKGIPLVGEFELAARHIREPVIAVSGTNGKTTTTTLLGSMLEKSGFKVFVGGNIGNPLIDYADREETSDVVVAEVSSFQLDTIDTFRPRVGVLLNITDDHLDRYPDFNSYARSKGRLFENQQQSDSAVLNGSDPVIRSVTKDLRARKLIFCDQENSQAKTRENAVIRRGNSTSPANITIRMKENKEISLDLSG
;
A
#
# COMPACT_ATOMS: atom_id res chain seq x y z
N MET A 1 -11.52 -12.84 -6.68
CA MET A 1 -10.63 -13.67 -7.52
C MET A 1 -10.66 -15.09 -6.96
N ASP A 2 -10.92 -16.10 -7.78
CA ASP A 2 -10.85 -17.50 -7.35
C ASP A 2 -9.42 -18.02 -7.57
N LEU A 3 -8.83 -18.60 -6.53
CA LEU A 3 -7.47 -19.15 -6.58
C LEU A 3 -7.47 -20.69 -6.62
N ASN A 4 -8.65 -21.32 -6.53
CA ASN A 4 -8.77 -22.76 -6.47
C ASN A 4 -8.18 -23.42 -7.73
N HIS A 5 -7.34 -24.42 -7.54
CA HIS A 5 -6.61 -25.16 -8.58
C HIS A 5 -5.63 -24.32 -9.45
N GLN A 6 -5.46 -23.02 -9.19
CA GLN A 6 -4.47 -22.21 -9.91
C GLN A 6 -3.04 -22.55 -9.47
N LYS A 7 -2.10 -22.50 -10.41
CA LYS A 7 -0.66 -22.61 -10.16
C LYS A 7 -0.14 -21.23 -9.81
N ILE A 8 0.09 -20.98 -8.52
CA ILE A 8 0.56 -19.69 -8.03
C ILE A 8 2.03 -19.78 -7.69
N LEU A 9 2.83 -18.90 -8.28
CA LEU A 9 4.23 -18.72 -7.95
C LEU A 9 4.39 -17.53 -7.02
N ILE A 10 4.90 -17.77 -5.81
CA ILE A 10 5.28 -16.72 -4.86
C ILE A 10 6.77 -16.44 -5.01
N VAL A 11 7.13 -15.19 -5.25
CA VAL A 11 8.53 -14.77 -5.47
C VAL A 11 9.00 -13.91 -4.31
N GLY A 12 10.01 -14.39 -3.60
CA GLY A 12 10.55 -13.79 -2.38
C GLY A 12 9.90 -14.32 -1.10
N LEU A 13 10.73 -14.85 -0.19
CA LEU A 13 10.32 -15.51 1.04
C LEU A 13 10.57 -14.67 2.31
N GLY A 14 10.16 -13.41 2.28
CA GLY A 14 9.99 -12.60 3.47
C GLY A 14 8.61 -12.83 4.13
N ILE A 15 8.28 -12.00 5.11
CA ILE A 15 7.00 -12.05 5.84
C ILE A 15 5.80 -12.03 4.88
N SER A 16 5.79 -11.11 3.90
CA SER A 16 4.71 -10.99 2.90
C SER A 16 4.59 -12.23 2.01
N GLY A 17 5.73 -12.79 1.57
CA GLY A 17 5.72 -13.98 0.70
C GLY A 17 5.17 -15.21 1.41
N ILE A 18 5.55 -15.44 2.65
CA ILE A 18 5.02 -16.56 3.46
C ILE A 18 3.53 -16.39 3.74
N ALA A 19 3.10 -15.17 4.07
CA ALA A 19 1.69 -14.88 4.29
C ALA A 19 0.86 -15.12 3.03
N ALA A 20 1.36 -14.68 1.86
CA ALA A 20 0.72 -14.93 0.56
C ALA A 20 0.69 -16.42 0.21
N ALA A 21 1.76 -17.18 0.47
CA ALA A 21 1.81 -18.62 0.24
C ALA A 21 0.79 -19.38 1.10
N ARG A 22 0.69 -19.04 2.38
CA ARG A 22 -0.29 -19.60 3.31
C ARG A 22 -1.72 -19.32 2.83
N PHE A 23 -2.01 -18.07 2.49
CA PHE A 23 -3.31 -17.65 2.00
C PHE A 23 -3.69 -18.38 0.71
N ALA A 24 -2.81 -18.39 -0.30
CA ALA A 24 -3.07 -19.02 -1.58
C ALA A 24 -3.33 -20.54 -1.41
N LYS A 25 -2.54 -21.22 -0.57
CA LYS A 25 -2.74 -22.62 -0.26
C LYS A 25 -4.09 -22.88 0.41
N LYS A 26 -4.47 -22.07 1.41
CA LYS A 26 -5.77 -22.16 2.09
C LYS A 26 -6.94 -21.98 1.11
N LYS A 27 -6.74 -21.18 0.05
CA LYS A 27 -7.73 -20.98 -1.04
C LYS A 27 -7.69 -22.07 -2.12
N GLY A 28 -6.96 -23.17 -1.91
CA GLY A 28 -6.96 -24.33 -2.82
C GLY A 28 -6.01 -24.22 -4.00
N ALA A 29 -5.08 -23.26 -4.01
CA ALA A 29 -4.08 -23.11 -5.06
C ALA A 29 -2.97 -24.18 -4.95
N SER A 30 -2.37 -24.53 -6.10
CA SER A 30 -1.09 -25.22 -6.19
C SER A 30 0.03 -24.20 -6.08
N VAL A 31 0.67 -24.13 -4.92
CA VAL A 31 1.64 -23.07 -4.61
C VAL A 31 3.06 -23.58 -4.77
N THR A 32 3.86 -22.84 -5.51
CA THR A 32 5.34 -22.92 -5.52
C THR A 32 5.90 -21.60 -5.00
N VAL A 33 6.90 -21.68 -4.15
CA VAL A 33 7.64 -20.49 -3.67
C VAL A 33 9.04 -20.52 -4.23
N THR A 34 9.61 -19.37 -4.55
CA THR A 34 10.98 -19.25 -5.03
C THR A 34 11.71 -18.06 -4.41
N ASP A 35 12.99 -18.25 -4.06
CA ASP A 35 13.86 -17.20 -3.56
C ASP A 35 15.28 -17.39 -4.08
N MET A 36 16.04 -16.29 -4.22
CA MET A 36 17.47 -16.35 -4.58
C MET A 36 18.34 -16.83 -3.43
N ALA A 37 17.90 -16.59 -2.19
CA ALA A 37 18.56 -17.12 -1.00
C ALA A 37 18.39 -18.64 -0.91
N ASP A 38 19.38 -19.30 -0.38
CA ASP A 38 19.33 -20.72 -0.09
C ASP A 38 18.57 -21.01 1.23
N GLU A 39 18.34 -22.28 1.52
CA GLU A 39 17.58 -22.69 2.70
C GLU A 39 18.26 -22.26 4.02
N LYS A 40 19.61 -22.23 4.04
CA LYS A 40 20.39 -21.83 5.20
C LYS A 40 20.29 -20.32 5.46
N GLU A 41 20.34 -19.53 4.40
CA GLU A 41 20.19 -18.06 4.47
C GLU A 41 18.77 -17.67 4.90
N LEU A 42 17.75 -18.38 4.42
CA LEU A 42 16.35 -18.14 4.79
C LEU A 42 16.01 -18.60 6.22
N GLY A 43 16.72 -19.58 6.76
CA GLY A 43 16.61 -20.01 8.14
C GLY A 43 15.16 -20.34 8.57
N ALA A 44 14.63 -19.57 9.51
CA ALA A 44 13.28 -19.77 10.03
C ALA A 44 12.18 -19.65 8.94
N TYR A 45 12.37 -18.82 7.92
CA TYR A 45 11.40 -18.66 6.84
C TYR A 45 11.29 -19.93 5.99
N ALA A 46 12.39 -20.61 5.66
CA ALA A 46 12.37 -21.89 4.98
C ALA A 46 11.61 -22.95 5.79
N SER A 47 11.86 -23.01 7.11
CA SER A 47 11.15 -23.92 8.01
C SER A 47 9.63 -23.67 8.05
N MET A 48 9.19 -22.40 7.97
CA MET A 48 7.77 -22.06 7.91
C MET A 48 7.14 -22.57 6.61
N VAL A 49 7.83 -22.44 5.48
CA VAL A 49 7.35 -22.90 4.18
C VAL A 49 7.30 -24.44 4.12
N HIS A 50 8.29 -25.14 4.68
CA HIS A 50 8.22 -26.60 4.81
C HIS A 50 6.96 -27.06 5.57
N LYS A 51 6.63 -26.39 6.69
CA LYS A 51 5.40 -26.69 7.44
C LYS A 51 4.11 -26.43 6.63
N LEU A 52 4.16 -25.48 5.69
CA LEU A 52 3.03 -25.28 4.78
C LEU A 52 2.89 -26.42 3.77
N GLY A 53 3.92 -27.22 3.50
CA GLY A 53 3.88 -28.31 2.52
C GLY A 53 3.59 -27.79 1.11
N VAL A 54 4.24 -26.72 0.70
CA VAL A 54 4.24 -26.19 -0.67
C VAL A 54 5.58 -26.47 -1.34
N ASN A 55 5.63 -26.43 -2.67
CA ASN A 55 6.88 -26.63 -3.40
C ASN A 55 7.82 -25.45 -3.16
N MET A 56 9.13 -25.71 -3.03
CA MET A 56 10.16 -24.71 -2.88
C MET A 56 11.23 -24.82 -3.97
N GLU A 57 11.62 -23.69 -4.53
CA GLU A 57 12.77 -23.53 -5.44
C GLU A 57 13.67 -22.42 -4.86
N LEU A 58 14.80 -22.80 -4.26
CA LEU A 58 15.69 -21.88 -3.54
C LEU A 58 17.07 -21.82 -4.22
N GLY A 59 17.79 -20.71 -3.98
CA GLY A 59 19.14 -20.44 -4.51
C GLY A 59 19.16 -19.98 -5.98
N ASN A 60 18.05 -20.12 -6.70
CA ASN A 60 17.90 -19.59 -8.05
C ASN A 60 16.42 -19.43 -8.43
N HIS A 61 16.16 -18.73 -9.53
CA HIS A 61 14.84 -18.60 -10.11
C HIS A 61 14.76 -19.38 -11.42
N ASN A 62 14.00 -20.48 -11.44
CA ASN A 62 13.79 -21.28 -12.65
C ASN A 62 12.77 -20.61 -13.56
N ILE A 63 13.19 -20.17 -14.75
CA ILE A 63 12.35 -19.47 -15.74
C ILE A 63 11.11 -20.31 -16.11
N GLU A 64 11.23 -21.63 -16.23
CA GLU A 64 10.12 -22.50 -16.60
C GLU A 64 8.99 -22.45 -15.57
N THR A 65 9.30 -22.35 -14.28
CA THR A 65 8.32 -22.19 -13.22
C THR A 65 7.54 -20.88 -13.35
N PHE A 66 8.24 -19.78 -13.67
CA PHE A 66 7.61 -18.47 -13.89
C PHE A 66 6.65 -18.49 -15.09
N VAL A 67 7.04 -19.08 -16.21
CA VAL A 67 6.24 -19.05 -17.44
C VAL A 67 5.14 -20.11 -17.49
N ARG A 68 5.06 -20.99 -16.50
CA ARG A 68 3.99 -21.99 -16.31
C ARG A 68 3.02 -21.64 -15.20
N ALA A 69 3.26 -20.55 -14.46
CA ALA A 69 2.34 -20.06 -13.44
C ALA A 69 1.07 -19.49 -14.08
N ASP A 70 -0.06 -19.63 -13.40
CA ASP A 70 -1.30 -18.95 -13.75
C ASP A 70 -1.34 -17.53 -13.14
N LEU A 71 -0.62 -17.35 -12.03
CA LEU A 71 -0.44 -16.06 -11.34
C LEU A 71 0.92 -16.02 -10.66
N ILE A 72 1.61 -14.89 -10.76
CA ILE A 72 2.83 -14.60 -10.01
C ILE A 72 2.49 -13.58 -8.93
N VAL A 73 2.85 -13.88 -7.68
CA VAL A 73 2.74 -12.95 -6.55
C VAL A 73 4.15 -12.60 -6.08
N VAL A 74 4.50 -11.31 -6.15
CA VAL A 74 5.83 -10.85 -5.79
C VAL A 74 5.84 -10.16 -4.42
N SER A 75 6.88 -10.45 -3.64
CA SER A 75 7.18 -9.68 -2.42
C SER A 75 7.75 -8.30 -2.78
N PRO A 76 7.47 -7.25 -1.97
CA PRO A 76 7.90 -5.87 -2.27
C PRO A 76 9.43 -5.71 -2.44
N GLY A 77 10.23 -6.61 -1.85
CA GLY A 77 11.70 -6.64 -1.97
C GLY A 77 12.22 -7.11 -3.32
N VAL A 78 11.43 -7.81 -4.13
CA VAL A 78 11.86 -8.42 -5.38
C VAL A 78 11.87 -7.40 -6.52
N PRO A 79 12.99 -7.20 -7.23
CA PRO A 79 13.02 -6.33 -8.40
C PRO A 79 12.20 -6.90 -9.55
N LEU A 80 11.27 -6.11 -10.11
CA LEU A 80 10.46 -6.54 -11.26
C LEU A 80 11.29 -6.67 -12.55
N THR A 81 12.55 -6.24 -12.51
CA THR A 81 13.46 -6.24 -13.66
C THR A 81 14.21 -7.55 -13.87
N ILE A 82 14.09 -8.52 -12.96
CA ILE A 82 14.77 -9.83 -13.11
C ILE A 82 14.27 -10.58 -14.34
N LEU A 83 15.16 -11.33 -14.98
CA LEU A 83 14.87 -12.02 -16.24
C LEU A 83 13.67 -12.96 -16.19
N PRO A 84 13.46 -13.79 -15.14
CA PRO A 84 12.30 -14.69 -15.07
C PRO A 84 10.98 -13.92 -15.08
N ILE A 85 10.87 -12.80 -14.33
CA ILE A 85 9.67 -11.95 -14.32
C ILE A 85 9.43 -11.34 -15.71
N LYS A 86 10.45 -10.77 -16.34
CA LYS A 86 10.32 -10.22 -17.70
C LYS A 86 9.83 -11.26 -18.71
N ARG A 87 10.31 -12.50 -18.62
CA ARG A 87 9.89 -13.61 -19.50
C ARG A 87 8.43 -13.98 -19.25
N ALA A 88 8.01 -14.06 -18.00
CA ALA A 88 6.63 -14.34 -17.65
C ALA A 88 5.68 -13.23 -18.15
N MET A 89 6.03 -11.96 -17.91
CA MET A 89 5.24 -10.83 -18.38
C MET A 89 5.14 -10.80 -19.92
N ALA A 90 6.22 -11.11 -20.63
CA ALA A 90 6.21 -11.21 -22.09
C ALA A 90 5.31 -12.32 -22.62
N LYS A 91 5.01 -13.36 -21.81
CA LYS A 91 4.04 -14.41 -22.10
C LYS A 91 2.62 -14.06 -21.63
N GLY A 92 2.39 -12.89 -21.06
CA GLY A 92 1.10 -12.46 -20.56
C GLY A 92 0.71 -13.10 -19.21
N ILE A 93 1.66 -13.69 -18.47
CA ILE A 93 1.38 -14.21 -17.13
C ILE A 93 1.09 -13.03 -16.20
N PRO A 94 -0.09 -13.02 -15.53
CA PRO A 94 -0.43 -11.96 -14.60
C PRO A 94 0.52 -11.94 -13.40
N LEU A 95 0.90 -10.71 -12.99
CA LEU A 95 1.78 -10.48 -11.86
C LEU A 95 1.17 -9.42 -10.94
N VAL A 96 1.11 -9.72 -9.67
CA VAL A 96 0.62 -8.80 -8.63
C VAL A 96 1.53 -8.86 -7.40
N GLY A 97 1.47 -7.84 -6.54
CA GLY A 97 2.06 -7.90 -5.20
C GLY A 97 1.14 -8.59 -4.20
N GLU A 98 1.69 -8.97 -3.04
CA GLU A 98 0.90 -9.48 -1.91
C GLU A 98 -0.22 -8.51 -1.53
N PHE A 99 0.07 -7.21 -1.54
CA PHE A 99 -0.87 -6.14 -1.21
C PHE A 99 -2.09 -6.11 -2.17
N GLU A 100 -1.85 -6.22 -3.47
CA GLU A 100 -2.93 -6.30 -4.47
C GLU A 100 -3.74 -7.58 -4.32
N LEU A 101 -3.05 -8.73 -4.09
CA LEU A 101 -3.73 -9.99 -3.85
C LEU A 101 -4.67 -9.89 -2.64
N ALA A 102 -4.21 -9.30 -1.55
CA ALA A 102 -5.03 -9.04 -0.37
C ALA A 102 -6.23 -8.14 -0.68
N ALA A 103 -5.99 -7.01 -1.35
CA ALA A 103 -7.01 -6.03 -1.68
C ALA A 103 -8.17 -6.62 -2.50
N ARG A 104 -7.89 -7.59 -3.37
CA ARG A 104 -8.93 -8.31 -4.16
C ARG A 104 -9.86 -9.16 -3.30
N HIS A 105 -9.51 -9.44 -2.05
CA HIS A 105 -10.29 -10.25 -1.11
C HIS A 105 -10.88 -9.44 0.05
N ILE A 106 -10.58 -8.17 0.14
CA ILE A 106 -11.10 -7.23 1.14
C ILE A 106 -12.32 -6.51 0.57
N ARG A 107 -13.42 -6.50 1.31
CA ARG A 107 -14.68 -5.85 0.93
C ARG A 107 -14.93 -4.55 1.68
N GLU A 108 -14.30 -4.42 2.84
CA GLU A 108 -14.39 -3.27 3.72
C GLU A 108 -13.77 -2.03 3.08
N PRO A 109 -14.22 -0.83 3.42
CA PRO A 109 -13.59 0.39 2.95
C PRO A 109 -12.15 0.48 3.43
N VAL A 110 -11.22 0.73 2.51
CA VAL A 110 -9.80 0.90 2.81
C VAL A 110 -9.44 2.37 2.83
N ILE A 111 -8.78 2.81 3.90
CA ILE A 111 -8.07 4.07 3.97
C ILE A 111 -6.58 3.75 3.80
N ALA A 112 -5.98 4.19 2.71
CA ALA A 112 -4.59 3.90 2.39
C ALA A 112 -3.71 5.14 2.58
N VAL A 113 -2.64 4.99 3.35
CA VAL A 113 -1.70 6.07 3.68
C VAL A 113 -0.35 5.81 3.03
N SER A 114 0.10 6.73 2.19
CA SER A 114 1.43 6.70 1.57
C SER A 114 2.17 8.04 1.74
N GLY A 115 3.42 8.04 1.39
CA GLY A 115 4.34 9.17 1.49
C GLY A 115 5.77 8.69 1.64
N THR A 116 6.74 9.59 1.59
CA THR A 116 8.12 9.26 1.94
C THR A 116 8.22 9.12 3.46
N ASN A 117 7.77 10.12 4.20
CA ASN A 117 7.87 10.20 5.66
C ASN A 117 6.50 10.31 6.33
N GLY A 118 6.40 9.87 7.59
CA GLY A 118 5.21 10.04 8.43
C GLY A 118 4.09 9.01 8.19
N LYS A 119 4.26 8.04 7.30
CA LYS A 119 3.27 7.01 7.01
C LYS A 119 2.82 6.26 8.27
N THR A 120 3.78 5.66 8.97
CA THR A 120 3.52 4.84 10.17
C THR A 120 2.80 5.61 11.26
N THR A 121 3.28 6.82 11.56
CA THR A 121 2.66 7.68 12.58
C THR A 121 1.22 8.02 12.20
N THR A 122 1.00 8.43 10.95
CA THR A 122 -0.35 8.80 10.46
C THR A 122 -1.29 7.60 10.45
N THR A 123 -0.83 6.45 9.97
CA THR A 123 -1.63 5.22 9.91
C THR A 123 -2.05 4.76 11.30
N THR A 124 -1.09 4.72 12.25
CA THR A 124 -1.36 4.30 13.62
C THR A 124 -2.29 5.28 14.36
N LEU A 125 -2.02 6.60 14.22
CA LEU A 125 -2.86 7.63 14.83
C LEU A 125 -4.29 7.57 14.29
N LEU A 126 -4.46 7.46 12.98
CA LEU A 126 -5.78 7.37 12.34
C LEU A 126 -6.54 6.12 12.82
N GLY A 127 -5.85 4.97 12.90
CA GLY A 127 -6.44 3.75 13.46
C GLY A 127 -6.95 3.97 14.87
N SER A 128 -6.12 4.53 15.76
CA SER A 128 -6.50 4.81 17.16
C SER A 128 -7.66 5.82 17.27
N MET A 129 -7.70 6.83 16.40
CA MET A 129 -8.82 7.80 16.39
C MET A 129 -10.13 7.13 15.99
N LEU A 130 -10.13 6.28 14.99
CA LEU A 130 -11.31 5.54 14.54
C LEU A 130 -11.78 4.54 15.60
N GLU A 131 -10.86 3.80 16.24
CA GLU A 131 -11.18 2.89 17.35
C GLU A 131 -11.84 3.62 18.53
N LYS A 132 -11.27 4.77 18.93
CA LYS A 132 -11.85 5.62 19.99
C LYS A 132 -13.21 6.21 19.59
N SER A 133 -13.49 6.30 18.30
CA SER A 133 -14.79 6.72 17.76
C SER A 133 -15.79 5.56 17.64
N GLY A 134 -15.44 4.36 18.10
CA GLY A 134 -16.31 3.19 18.15
C GLY A 134 -16.29 2.29 16.93
N PHE A 135 -15.38 2.52 15.96
CA PHE A 135 -15.22 1.65 14.81
C PHE A 135 -14.35 0.44 15.15
N LYS A 136 -14.68 -0.72 14.58
CA LYS A 136 -13.79 -1.89 14.55
C LYS A 136 -12.79 -1.71 13.42
N VAL A 137 -11.51 -1.51 13.76
CA VAL A 137 -10.46 -1.13 12.80
C VAL A 137 -9.41 -2.23 12.67
N PHE A 138 -8.96 -2.48 11.45
CA PHE A 138 -7.71 -3.17 11.21
C PHE A 138 -6.66 -2.15 10.77
N VAL A 139 -5.47 -2.24 11.36
CA VAL A 139 -4.29 -1.44 10.97
C VAL A 139 -3.18 -2.39 10.52
N GLY A 140 -2.64 -2.18 9.31
CA GLY A 140 -1.57 -3.04 8.79
C GLY A 140 -1.06 -2.63 7.41
N GLY A 141 -0.53 -3.60 6.65
CA GLY A 141 0.02 -3.38 5.32
C GLY A 141 1.55 -3.36 5.31
N ASN A 142 2.17 -2.24 4.95
CA ASN A 142 3.64 -2.08 5.00
C ASN A 142 4.20 -2.04 6.43
N ILE A 143 3.34 -1.88 7.42
CA ILE A 143 3.65 -1.95 8.85
C ILE A 143 2.89 -3.09 9.52
N GLY A 144 3.44 -3.60 10.60
CA GLY A 144 2.78 -4.64 11.40
C GLY A 144 2.52 -5.91 10.60
N ASN A 145 1.25 -6.30 10.50
CA ASN A 145 0.85 -7.48 9.76
C ASN A 145 0.66 -7.18 8.26
N PRO A 146 1.13 -8.04 7.35
CA PRO A 146 0.79 -7.96 5.94
C PRO A 146 -0.72 -7.87 5.71
N LEU A 147 -1.12 -7.14 4.67
CA LEU A 147 -2.55 -6.94 4.39
C LEU A 147 -3.28 -8.26 4.09
N ILE A 148 -2.57 -9.24 3.54
CA ILE A 148 -3.11 -10.57 3.24
C ILE A 148 -3.53 -11.34 4.51
N ASP A 149 -2.92 -11.05 5.65
CA ASP A 149 -3.31 -11.65 6.93
C ASP A 149 -4.70 -11.19 7.37
N TYR A 150 -5.08 -9.95 7.02
CA TYR A 150 -6.45 -9.48 7.23
C TYR A 150 -7.42 -10.18 6.28
N ALA A 151 -7.06 -10.32 5.00
CA ALA A 151 -7.90 -11.00 4.01
C ALA A 151 -8.13 -12.50 4.32
N ASP A 152 -7.28 -13.08 5.18
CA ASP A 152 -7.40 -14.48 5.64
C ASP A 152 -8.24 -14.67 6.91
N ARG A 153 -8.63 -13.58 7.57
CA ARG A 153 -9.43 -13.62 8.81
C ARG A 153 -10.90 -13.93 8.52
N GLU A 154 -11.56 -14.54 9.49
CA GLU A 154 -13.01 -14.69 9.50
C GLU A 154 -13.71 -13.43 10.04
N GLU A 155 -13.04 -12.72 10.95
CA GLU A 155 -13.57 -11.49 11.53
C GLU A 155 -13.37 -10.30 10.60
N THR A 156 -14.46 -9.56 10.36
CA THR A 156 -14.48 -8.33 9.59
C THR A 156 -14.29 -7.09 10.47
N SER A 157 -13.75 -6.04 9.89
CA SER A 157 -13.67 -4.71 10.50
C SER A 157 -14.67 -3.77 9.82
N ASP A 158 -14.98 -2.63 10.42
CA ASP A 158 -15.77 -1.59 9.76
C ASP A 158 -14.92 -0.83 8.73
N VAL A 159 -13.61 -0.78 8.96
CA VAL A 159 -12.64 -0.08 8.10
C VAL A 159 -11.24 -0.68 8.23
N VAL A 160 -10.52 -0.71 7.12
CA VAL A 160 -9.11 -1.10 7.05
C VAL A 160 -8.27 0.16 6.86
N VAL A 161 -7.29 0.41 7.73
CA VAL A 161 -6.30 1.48 7.60
C VAL A 161 -4.97 0.85 7.20
N ALA A 162 -4.56 1.05 5.96
CA ALA A 162 -3.39 0.41 5.38
C ALA A 162 -2.26 1.40 5.14
N GLU A 163 -1.07 1.13 5.68
CA GLU A 163 0.16 1.77 5.22
C GLU A 163 0.59 1.14 3.89
N VAL A 164 0.95 1.97 2.91
CA VAL A 164 1.34 1.49 1.58
C VAL A 164 2.66 2.12 1.13
N SER A 165 3.64 1.27 0.78
CA SER A 165 4.92 1.69 0.19
C SER A 165 4.81 1.89 -1.31
N SER A 166 5.81 2.59 -1.91
CA SER A 166 5.92 2.71 -3.36
C SER A 166 6.09 1.35 -4.05
N PHE A 167 6.86 0.44 -3.45
CA PHE A 167 7.06 -0.92 -4.01
C PHE A 167 5.78 -1.75 -4.06
N GLN A 168 4.89 -1.60 -3.07
CA GLN A 168 3.58 -2.22 -3.12
C GLN A 168 2.69 -1.58 -4.19
N LEU A 169 2.76 -0.24 -4.34
CA LEU A 169 2.03 0.47 -5.39
C LEU A 169 2.50 0.12 -6.80
N ASP A 170 3.77 -0.26 -7.00
CA ASP A 170 4.27 -0.69 -8.31
C ASP A 170 3.59 -1.96 -8.83
N THR A 171 2.98 -2.74 -7.95
CA THR A 171 2.39 -4.04 -8.26
C THR A 171 0.87 -4.09 -8.04
N ILE A 172 0.22 -2.93 -7.87
CA ILE A 172 -1.25 -2.88 -7.87
C ILE A 172 -1.80 -2.95 -9.30
N ASP A 173 -3.03 -3.40 -9.42
CA ASP A 173 -3.78 -3.50 -10.66
C ASP A 173 -5.21 -2.96 -10.46
N THR A 174 -5.96 -3.52 -9.53
CA THR A 174 -7.35 -3.15 -9.26
C THR A 174 -7.54 -2.46 -7.90
N PHE A 175 -6.51 -2.39 -7.09
CA PHE A 175 -6.58 -1.77 -5.76
C PHE A 175 -7.17 -0.36 -5.84
N ARG A 176 -8.24 -0.15 -5.07
CA ARG A 176 -8.98 1.11 -5.02
C ARG A 176 -9.30 1.48 -3.57
N PRO A 177 -8.50 2.33 -2.92
CA PRO A 177 -8.83 2.81 -1.59
C PRO A 177 -10.03 3.77 -1.62
N ARG A 178 -10.92 3.66 -0.64
CA ARG A 178 -12.02 4.62 -0.46
C ARG A 178 -11.51 6.01 -0.11
N VAL A 179 -10.41 6.05 0.65
CA VAL A 179 -9.66 7.26 0.95
C VAL A 179 -8.18 6.98 0.73
N GLY A 180 -7.54 7.72 -0.16
CA GLY A 180 -6.09 7.70 -0.33
C GLY A 180 -5.48 8.94 0.29
N VAL A 181 -4.41 8.78 1.09
CA VAL A 181 -3.68 9.87 1.74
C VAL A 181 -2.25 9.88 1.24
N LEU A 182 -1.79 10.99 0.70
CA LEU A 182 -0.41 11.17 0.26
C LEU A 182 0.22 12.36 1.00
N LEU A 183 1.15 12.03 1.92
CA LEU A 183 1.66 12.97 2.91
C LEU A 183 2.75 13.90 2.34
N ASN A 184 3.73 13.31 1.65
CA ASN A 184 4.88 14.01 1.07
C ASN A 184 5.61 13.10 0.09
N ILE A 185 6.36 13.71 -0.84
CA ILE A 185 7.29 13.00 -1.73
C ILE A 185 8.62 13.73 -1.70
N THR A 186 9.63 13.13 -1.08
CA THR A 186 11.01 13.61 -1.04
C THR A 186 11.96 12.53 -1.55
N ASP A 187 13.20 12.86 -1.82
CA ASP A 187 14.20 11.89 -2.32
C ASP A 187 14.33 10.70 -1.37
N ASP A 188 14.08 9.50 -1.93
CA ASP A 188 14.24 8.24 -1.22
C ASP A 188 14.28 7.09 -2.25
N HIS A 189 14.86 5.96 -1.90
CA HIS A 189 14.88 4.74 -2.72
C HIS A 189 15.40 4.91 -4.16
N LEU A 190 16.32 5.85 -4.42
CA LEU A 190 16.91 6.07 -5.74
C LEU A 190 17.81 4.93 -6.21
N ASP A 191 18.16 4.02 -5.32
CA ASP A 191 18.78 2.73 -5.63
C ASP A 191 17.84 1.74 -6.33
N ARG A 192 16.53 1.94 -6.19
CA ARG A 192 15.46 1.06 -6.71
C ARG A 192 14.71 1.66 -7.89
N TYR A 193 14.69 2.98 -8.03
CA TYR A 193 14.04 3.69 -9.12
C TYR A 193 15.06 4.35 -10.06
N PRO A 194 14.80 4.36 -11.37
CA PRO A 194 15.70 5.00 -12.34
C PRO A 194 15.93 6.49 -12.08
N ASP A 195 14.92 7.16 -11.53
CA ASP A 195 14.92 8.57 -11.22
C ASP A 195 13.83 8.92 -10.20
N PHE A 196 13.91 10.14 -9.65
CA PHE A 196 12.94 10.68 -8.71
C PHE A 196 11.51 10.75 -9.26
N ASN A 197 11.36 11.07 -10.56
CA ASN A 197 10.03 11.14 -11.16
C ASN A 197 9.35 9.77 -11.24
N SER A 198 10.14 8.71 -11.46
CA SER A 198 9.63 7.34 -11.44
C SER A 198 9.14 6.94 -10.05
N TYR A 199 9.89 7.29 -9.00
CA TYR A 199 9.46 7.12 -7.61
C TYR A 199 8.19 7.92 -7.29
N ALA A 200 8.12 9.18 -7.71
CA ALA A 200 6.95 10.01 -7.51
C ALA A 200 5.70 9.46 -8.23
N ARG A 201 5.86 9.00 -9.48
CA ARG A 201 4.78 8.33 -10.23
C ARG A 201 4.30 7.06 -9.54
N SER A 202 5.22 6.24 -9.01
CA SER A 202 4.84 5.06 -8.23
C SER A 202 3.90 5.41 -7.08
N LYS A 203 4.23 6.45 -6.30
CA LYS A 203 3.32 6.92 -5.21
C LYS A 203 1.99 7.46 -5.73
N GLY A 204 1.98 8.10 -6.88
CA GLY A 204 0.76 8.59 -7.55
C GLY A 204 -0.23 7.49 -7.91
N ARG A 205 0.26 6.24 -8.12
CA ARG A 205 -0.58 5.08 -8.40
C ARG A 205 -1.59 4.76 -7.30
N LEU A 206 -1.37 5.24 -6.06
CA LEU A 206 -2.34 5.13 -4.97
C LEU A 206 -3.76 5.53 -5.38
N PHE A 207 -3.88 6.43 -6.35
CA PHE A 207 -5.15 7.03 -6.79
C PHE A 207 -5.63 6.53 -8.16
N GLU A 208 -4.86 5.68 -8.86
CA GLU A 208 -5.12 5.37 -10.28
C GLU A 208 -6.48 4.74 -10.54
N ASN A 209 -6.98 3.94 -9.59
CA ASN A 209 -8.27 3.27 -9.68
C ASN A 209 -9.40 4.01 -8.95
N GLN A 210 -9.11 5.12 -8.27
CA GLN A 210 -10.14 5.90 -7.57
C GLN A 210 -11.14 6.53 -8.54
N GLN A 211 -12.38 6.66 -8.07
CA GLN A 211 -13.51 7.24 -8.80
C GLN A 211 -14.00 8.51 -8.08
N GLN A 212 -14.96 9.22 -8.67
CA GLN A 212 -15.54 10.45 -8.10
C GLN A 212 -16.12 10.28 -6.69
N SER A 213 -16.56 9.07 -6.35
CA SER A 213 -17.09 8.75 -5.02
C SER A 213 -16.01 8.56 -3.94
N ASP A 214 -14.73 8.46 -4.35
CA ASP A 214 -13.60 8.27 -3.43
C ASP A 214 -12.94 9.62 -3.10
N SER A 215 -12.06 9.62 -2.10
CA SER A 215 -11.38 10.84 -1.64
C SER A 215 -9.86 10.69 -1.72
N ALA A 216 -9.21 11.72 -2.25
CA ALA A 216 -7.76 11.87 -2.27
C ALA A 216 -7.35 13.00 -1.32
N VAL A 217 -6.69 12.67 -0.21
CA VAL A 217 -6.17 13.61 0.78
C VAL A 217 -4.74 13.93 0.45
N LEU A 218 -4.44 15.18 0.10
CA LEU A 218 -3.20 15.59 -0.54
C LEU A 218 -2.54 16.76 0.18
N ASN A 219 -1.22 16.70 0.31
CA ASN A 219 -0.43 17.84 0.77
C ASN A 219 -0.33 18.91 -0.33
N GLY A 220 -1.07 20.00 -0.18
CA GLY A 220 -1.07 21.11 -1.12
C GLY A 220 0.22 21.95 -1.12
N SER A 221 1.06 21.84 -0.09
CA SER A 221 2.37 22.50 -0.03
C SER A 221 3.44 21.77 -0.83
N ASP A 222 3.21 20.49 -1.20
CA ASP A 222 4.17 19.69 -1.94
C ASP A 222 3.93 19.80 -3.47
N PRO A 223 4.86 20.41 -4.24
CA PRO A 223 4.70 20.59 -5.67
C PRO A 223 4.74 19.27 -6.45
N VAL A 224 5.44 18.26 -5.94
CA VAL A 224 5.53 16.94 -6.58
C VAL A 224 4.20 16.21 -6.48
N ILE A 225 3.56 16.24 -5.29
CA ILE A 225 2.21 15.70 -5.12
C ILE A 225 1.24 16.37 -6.09
N ARG A 226 1.26 17.70 -6.19
CA ARG A 226 0.40 18.42 -7.15
C ARG A 226 0.60 17.94 -8.58
N SER A 227 1.84 17.67 -8.97
CA SER A 227 2.17 17.19 -10.30
C SER A 227 1.61 15.79 -10.58
N VAL A 228 1.88 14.82 -9.70
CA VAL A 228 1.47 13.41 -9.89
C VAL A 228 -0.02 13.17 -9.65
N THR A 229 -0.73 14.16 -9.09
CA THR A 229 -2.17 14.06 -8.79
C THR A 229 -3.02 15.04 -9.57
N LYS A 230 -2.49 15.61 -10.67
CA LYS A 230 -3.18 16.63 -11.45
C LYS A 230 -4.53 16.16 -11.98
N ASP A 231 -4.58 14.96 -12.56
CA ASP A 231 -5.72 14.45 -13.33
C ASP A 231 -6.53 13.36 -12.56
N LEU A 232 -6.62 13.45 -11.24
CA LEU A 232 -7.38 12.50 -10.44
C LEU A 232 -8.89 12.62 -10.66
N ARG A 233 -9.55 11.47 -10.72
CA ARG A 233 -11.02 11.36 -10.75
C ARG A 233 -11.65 11.59 -9.38
N ALA A 234 -10.95 11.21 -8.31
CA ALA A 234 -11.40 11.31 -6.93
C ALA A 234 -11.60 12.76 -6.49
N ARG A 235 -12.46 12.95 -5.49
CA ARG A 235 -12.60 14.24 -4.80
C ARG A 235 -11.31 14.58 -4.06
N LYS A 236 -10.71 15.72 -4.38
CA LYS A 236 -9.48 16.18 -3.73
C LYS A 236 -9.80 16.93 -2.43
N LEU A 237 -9.19 16.49 -1.34
CA LEU A 237 -9.16 17.16 -0.04
C LEU A 237 -7.73 17.60 0.21
N ILE A 238 -7.48 18.89 0.32
CA ILE A 238 -6.11 19.43 0.38
C ILE A 238 -5.84 19.94 1.78
N PHE A 239 -4.76 19.47 2.39
CA PHE A 239 -4.19 20.08 3.58
C PHE A 239 -2.93 20.88 3.21
N CYS A 240 -2.70 22.01 3.86
CA CYS A 240 -1.55 22.87 3.61
C CYS A 240 -1.12 23.62 4.86
N ASP A 241 0.14 24.04 4.90
CA ASP A 241 0.65 25.01 5.86
C ASP A 241 0.26 26.43 5.40
N GLN A 242 -0.19 27.29 6.33
CA GLN A 242 -0.72 28.62 5.98
C GLN A 242 0.30 29.55 5.32
N GLU A 243 1.58 29.37 5.59
CA GLU A 243 2.63 30.24 5.02
C GLU A 243 2.74 30.15 3.48
N ASN A 244 2.18 29.10 2.86
CA ASN A 244 2.29 28.83 1.42
C ASN A 244 0.94 28.68 0.70
N SER A 245 -0.19 29.08 1.28
CA SER A 245 -1.50 28.76 0.73
C SER A 245 -1.92 29.65 -0.42
N GLN A 246 -1.56 29.26 -1.66
CA GLN A 246 -2.32 29.64 -2.87
C GLN A 246 -3.59 28.78 -3.06
N ALA A 247 -3.88 27.85 -2.15
CA ALA A 247 -5.01 26.95 -2.21
C ALA A 247 -6.31 27.61 -1.73
N LYS A 248 -6.92 28.44 -2.57
CA LYS A 248 -8.27 29.00 -2.38
C LYS A 248 -9.34 28.00 -2.81
N THR A 249 -9.32 26.76 -2.34
CA THR A 249 -10.40 25.80 -2.64
C THR A 249 -11.35 25.64 -1.47
N ARG A 250 -12.63 25.36 -1.75
CA ARG A 250 -13.73 25.35 -0.77
C ARG A 250 -13.67 24.23 0.28
N GLU A 251 -12.75 23.28 0.16
CA GLU A 251 -12.62 22.12 1.05
C GLU A 251 -11.14 21.89 1.39
N ASN A 252 -10.58 22.70 2.31
CA ASN A 252 -9.17 22.60 2.72
C ASN A 252 -9.05 22.47 4.23
N ALA A 253 -8.13 21.64 4.69
CA ALA A 253 -7.61 21.71 6.05
C ALA A 253 -6.38 22.62 6.06
N VAL A 254 -6.37 23.62 6.90
CA VAL A 254 -5.23 24.53 7.08
C VAL A 254 -4.62 24.25 8.44
N ILE A 255 -3.35 23.90 8.47
CA ILE A 255 -2.60 23.67 9.69
C ILE A 255 -1.82 24.94 10.02
N ARG A 256 -2.09 25.54 11.18
CA ARG A 256 -1.25 26.61 11.74
C ARG A 256 -0.23 26.00 12.68
N ARG A 257 1.05 26.22 12.41
CA ARG A 257 2.10 25.96 13.40
C ARG A 257 2.05 27.04 14.47
N GLY A 258 2.01 26.62 15.73
CA GLY A 258 2.16 27.54 16.85
C GLY A 258 3.58 28.12 16.90
N ASN A 259 3.68 29.34 17.40
CA ASN A 259 4.93 29.97 17.81
C ASN A 259 4.84 30.36 19.30
N SER A 260 5.85 30.99 19.83
CA SER A 260 5.91 31.43 21.26
C SER A 260 4.73 32.32 21.69
N THR A 261 3.99 32.91 20.73
CA THR A 261 2.92 33.89 21.01
C THR A 261 1.53 33.43 20.51
N SER A 262 1.47 32.33 19.74
CA SER A 262 0.20 31.81 19.20
C SER A 262 0.18 30.29 19.24
N PRO A 263 -0.85 29.67 19.85
CA PRO A 263 -0.96 28.22 19.90
C PRO A 263 -1.10 27.62 18.50
N ALA A 264 -0.61 26.38 18.35
CA ALA A 264 -0.84 25.61 17.14
C ALA A 264 -2.32 25.24 17.05
N ASN A 265 -2.92 25.40 15.90
CA ASN A 265 -4.28 24.93 15.66
C ASN A 265 -4.44 24.30 14.27
N ILE A 266 -5.43 23.43 14.16
CA ILE A 266 -5.88 22.87 12.90
C ILE A 266 -7.26 23.43 12.59
N THR A 267 -7.40 24.12 11.47
CA THR A 267 -8.70 24.58 10.98
C THR A 267 -9.12 23.74 9.78
N ILE A 268 -10.26 23.08 9.86
CA ILE A 268 -10.85 22.30 8.78
C ILE A 268 -12.06 23.05 8.25
N ARG A 269 -12.00 23.47 6.99
CA ARG A 269 -13.15 24.08 6.29
C ARG A 269 -13.91 23.01 5.51
N MET A 270 -15.19 22.89 5.79
CA MET A 270 -16.08 21.96 5.12
C MET A 270 -17.07 22.70 4.19
N LYS A 271 -17.82 21.94 3.38
CA LYS A 271 -18.95 22.50 2.63
C LYS A 271 -19.91 23.23 3.57
N GLU A 272 -20.63 24.22 3.03
CA GLU A 272 -21.63 25.03 3.75
C GLU A 272 -21.03 26.00 4.80
N ASN A 273 -19.79 26.46 4.61
CA ASN A 273 -19.11 27.37 5.54
C ASN A 273 -18.94 26.83 6.97
N LYS A 274 -19.06 25.53 7.18
CA LYS A 274 -18.72 24.91 8.47
C LYS A 274 -17.21 24.88 8.63
N GLU A 275 -16.74 25.42 9.74
CA GLU A 275 -15.34 25.42 10.13
C GLU A 275 -15.21 24.71 11.48
N ILE A 276 -14.27 23.80 11.59
CA ILE A 276 -13.87 23.15 12.85
C ILE A 276 -12.44 23.60 13.11
N SER A 277 -12.20 24.22 14.26
CA SER A 277 -10.87 24.56 14.74
C SER A 277 -10.52 23.70 15.96
N LEU A 278 -9.39 23.04 15.92
CA LEU A 278 -8.85 22.24 17.01
C LEU A 278 -7.62 22.96 17.56
N ASP A 279 -7.64 23.30 18.83
CA ASP A 279 -6.49 23.83 19.55
C ASP A 279 -5.54 22.68 19.89
N LEU A 280 -4.26 22.82 19.55
CA LEU A 280 -3.21 21.83 19.80
C LEU A 280 -2.28 22.27 20.94
N SER A 281 -2.69 23.24 21.75
CA SER A 281 -1.87 23.80 22.84
C SER A 281 -1.94 22.98 24.14
N GLY A 282 -2.50 21.78 24.14
CA GLY A 282 -2.62 20.89 25.31
C GLY A 282 -1.48 19.89 25.45
#